data_9db6e73ccb6087b8c37fe5f5f731bdb5
#
_entry.id   9db6e73ccb6087b8c37fe5f5f731bdb5
#
_cell.length_a   1.000
_cell.length_b   1.000
_cell.length_c   1.000
_cell.angle_alpha   90.00
_cell.angle_beta   90.00
_cell.angle_gamma   90.00
#
_symmetry.space_group_name_H-M   'P 1'
#
loop_
_entity.id
_entity.type
_entity.pdbx_description
1 polymer ?
#
loop_
_entity_poly.entity_id
_entity_poly.type
_entity_poly.pdbx_seq_one_letter_code
_entity_poly.pdbx_strand_id
1 'polypeptide(L)'
;MAKKKTKKKVRKKTKKKSSISKSSAAFASKDKALFVGIDLGTCQASVSASNGLREVVPTYVGYPKDNISEELLGKQPLFGDMALKHRLSVELIRPLAHGVIQTGSKEQNNKYLTAAKQLVRHLLEKARPKPDQPVYGVIGAPARASIASKRVLIDAARGVLDAVMIVSEPFAVAYGLEILDQALVIDIGAGTVDLCRLHGTLPEKQDQITLDEAGDFVDDKLSKMIRKKYPNAQFTVNMIRKLKERYGFVSKSSDRITTKFPVKGRPKEFDITDELRTACKSIVPGMVDSIAELIATYDPEFQENIRSNVILAGGGSQMTGLPDLIEEAMTELGGGKVTRVDEPLFAGSNGALKMAKQMPMHFWQMLA
;
A
#
# COMPACT_ATOMS: atom_id res chain seq x y z
N MET A 1 84.99 10.75 46.98
CA MET A 1 83.61 10.19 47.08
C MET A 1 82.66 11.03 46.25
N ALA A 2 82.22 10.54 45.05
CA ALA A 2 81.45 11.29 44.07
C ALA A 2 80.00 10.85 44.11
N LYS A 3 79.09 11.77 44.39
CA LYS A 3 77.65 11.51 44.29
C LYS A 3 77.16 11.72 42.87
N LYS A 4 76.67 10.63 42.17
CA LYS A 4 76.02 10.69 40.90
C LYS A 4 74.59 11.18 41.08
N LYS A 5 74.21 12.27 40.41
CA LYS A 5 72.85 12.76 40.25
C LYS A 5 72.18 12.08 39.05
N THR A 6 71.15 11.33 39.29
CA THR A 6 70.27 10.68 38.23
C THR A 6 69.23 11.68 37.80
N LYS A 7 69.21 12.06 36.51
CA LYS A 7 68.17 12.90 35.90
C LYS A 7 67.00 11.99 35.47
N LYS A 8 65.81 12.19 36.06
CA LYS A 8 64.54 11.62 35.63
C LYS A 8 64.04 12.36 34.39
N LYS A 9 63.92 11.66 33.23
CA LYS A 9 63.26 12.16 32.03
C LYS A 9 61.77 12.05 32.23
N VAL A 10 61.06 13.17 32.25
CA VAL A 10 59.58 13.22 32.19
C VAL A 10 59.15 13.05 30.75
N ARG A 11 58.42 11.92 30.43
CA ARG A 11 57.79 11.70 29.16
C ARG A 11 56.47 12.48 29.14
N LYS A 12 56.38 13.53 28.31
CA LYS A 12 55.11 14.18 27.94
C LYS A 12 54.28 13.20 27.11
N LYS A 13 53.12 12.75 27.63
CA LYS A 13 52.07 12.07 26.86
C LYS A 13 51.31 13.12 26.03
N THR A 14 51.55 13.13 24.74
CA THR A 14 50.73 13.84 23.78
C THR A 14 49.38 13.12 23.65
N LYS A 15 48.32 13.74 24.13
CA LYS A 15 46.94 13.33 23.86
C LYS A 15 46.64 13.59 22.37
N LYS A 16 46.60 12.53 21.55
CA LYS A 16 45.94 12.57 20.23
C LYS A 16 44.47 12.86 20.44
N LYS A 17 44.00 14.06 20.14
CA LYS A 17 42.61 14.38 19.92
C LYS A 17 42.21 13.67 18.63
N SER A 18 41.42 12.60 18.71
CA SER A 18 40.71 12.05 17.58
C SER A 18 39.63 13.07 17.17
N SER A 19 39.90 13.80 16.12
CA SER A 19 38.90 14.60 15.42
C SER A 19 37.96 13.61 14.72
N ILE A 20 36.82 13.31 15.36
CA ILE A 20 35.68 12.76 14.65
C ILE A 20 35.18 13.89 13.75
N SER A 21 35.61 13.88 12.50
CA SER A 21 34.98 14.70 11.46
C SER A 21 33.59 14.12 11.23
N LYS A 22 32.58 14.67 11.92
CA LYS A 22 31.22 14.57 11.45
C LYS A 22 31.19 15.28 10.10
N SER A 23 31.17 14.52 9.02
CA SER A 23 30.79 15.06 7.70
C SER A 23 29.38 15.60 7.87
N SER A 24 29.24 16.91 8.01
CA SER A 24 27.97 17.59 7.79
C SER A 24 27.68 17.46 6.29
N ALA A 25 27.05 16.37 5.89
CA ALA A 25 26.43 16.31 4.59
C ALA A 25 25.45 17.49 4.55
N ALA A 26 25.75 18.47 3.74
CA ALA A 26 24.88 19.61 3.53
C ALA A 26 23.59 19.03 2.90
N PHE A 27 22.52 18.96 3.69
CA PHE A 27 21.21 18.53 3.18
C PHE A 27 20.80 19.45 2.03
N ALA A 28 20.37 18.83 0.94
CA ALA A 28 19.93 19.56 -0.23
C ALA A 28 18.81 20.55 0.12
N SER A 29 18.81 21.71 -0.52
CA SER A 29 17.67 22.62 -0.44
C SER A 29 16.41 21.90 -0.96
N LYS A 30 15.23 22.27 -0.49
CA LYS A 30 13.94 21.69 -0.87
C LYS A 30 13.77 21.57 -2.39
N ASP A 31 14.29 22.56 -3.13
CA ASP A 31 14.20 22.63 -4.60
C ASP A 31 15.07 21.61 -5.34
N LYS A 32 16.04 20.99 -4.65
CA LYS A 32 16.93 19.97 -5.23
C LYS A 32 16.49 18.55 -4.96
N ALA A 33 15.62 18.34 -3.98
CA ALA A 33 15.15 17.01 -3.60
C ALA A 33 14.00 16.55 -4.49
N LEU A 34 13.90 15.22 -4.70
CA LEU A 34 12.70 14.58 -5.22
C LEU A 34 11.85 14.12 -4.02
N PHE A 35 10.59 14.53 -3.99
CA PHE A 35 9.62 14.03 -3.04
C PHE A 35 8.76 12.98 -3.71
N VAL A 36 8.51 11.87 -3.01
CA VAL A 36 7.66 10.78 -3.50
C VAL A 36 6.64 10.39 -2.44
N GLY A 37 5.43 10.12 -2.92
CA GLY A 37 4.40 9.42 -2.15
C GLY A 37 4.26 8.02 -2.72
N ILE A 38 4.31 7.01 -1.88
CA ILE A 38 4.19 5.60 -2.26
C ILE A 38 3.02 5.00 -1.49
N ASP A 39 2.13 4.35 -2.21
CA ASP A 39 1.15 3.44 -1.65
C ASP A 39 1.61 2.01 -1.99
N LEU A 40 1.98 1.25 -0.95
CA LEU A 40 2.55 -0.08 -1.13
C LEU A 40 1.49 -1.15 -0.83
N GLY A 41 0.47 -1.19 -1.68
CA GLY A 41 -0.67 -2.08 -1.51
C GLY A 41 -0.38 -3.56 -1.80
N THR A 42 -1.26 -4.42 -1.31
CA THR A 42 -1.13 -5.89 -1.42
C THR A 42 -1.15 -6.39 -2.87
N CYS A 43 -1.94 -5.81 -3.75
CA CYS A 43 -2.08 -6.25 -5.16
C CYS A 43 -1.41 -5.29 -6.15
N GLN A 44 -1.51 -4.01 -5.88
CA GLN A 44 -0.94 -2.94 -6.69
C GLN A 44 -0.21 -1.97 -5.77
N ALA A 45 0.89 -1.44 -6.22
CA ALA A 45 1.60 -0.36 -5.56
C ALA A 45 1.62 0.85 -6.49
N SER A 46 1.40 2.04 -5.94
CA SER A 46 1.46 3.28 -6.70
C SER A 46 2.54 4.22 -6.19
N VAL A 47 3.11 5.00 -7.09
CA VAL A 47 4.04 6.07 -6.79
C VAL A 47 3.58 7.36 -7.46
N SER A 48 3.63 8.45 -6.71
CA SER A 48 3.46 9.81 -7.20
C SER A 48 4.69 10.63 -6.82
N ALA A 49 5.27 11.37 -7.76
CA ALA A 49 6.52 12.09 -7.58
C ALA A 49 6.38 13.59 -7.85
N SER A 50 7.19 14.43 -7.18
CA SER A 50 7.14 15.89 -7.29
C SER A 50 7.56 16.43 -8.66
N ASN A 51 8.16 15.61 -9.51
CA ASN A 51 8.45 15.92 -10.91
C ASN A 51 7.27 15.64 -11.87
N GLY A 52 6.09 15.25 -11.33
CA GLY A 52 4.88 14.99 -12.10
C GLY A 52 4.72 13.56 -12.59
N LEU A 53 5.69 12.68 -12.38
CA LEU A 53 5.58 11.28 -12.75
C LEU A 53 4.72 10.52 -11.75
N ARG A 54 3.85 9.64 -12.29
CA ARG A 54 3.01 8.72 -11.52
C ARG A 54 2.94 7.37 -12.21
N GLU A 55 2.95 6.30 -11.45
CA GLU A 55 2.88 4.94 -11.97
C GLU A 55 2.15 4.01 -11.00
N VAL A 56 1.45 3.01 -11.54
CA VAL A 56 0.88 1.89 -10.77
C VAL A 56 1.51 0.61 -11.28
N VAL A 57 2.01 -0.21 -10.36
CA VAL A 57 2.68 -1.47 -10.65
C VAL A 57 2.03 -2.59 -9.86
N PRO A 58 1.61 -3.72 -10.48
CA PRO A 58 1.20 -4.90 -9.74
C PRO A 58 2.29 -5.38 -8.77
N THR A 59 1.92 -5.70 -7.55
CA THR A 59 2.84 -6.04 -6.45
C THR A 59 3.37 -7.47 -6.59
N TYR A 60 4.09 -7.76 -7.68
CA TYR A 60 4.71 -9.04 -7.98
C TYR A 60 6.17 -8.86 -8.39
N VAL A 61 7.02 -9.75 -7.88
CA VAL A 61 8.43 -9.86 -8.25
C VAL A 61 8.68 -11.28 -8.75
N GLY A 62 9.25 -11.42 -9.94
CA GLY A 62 9.55 -12.70 -10.58
C GLY A 62 11.04 -12.93 -10.73
N TYR A 63 11.56 -13.98 -10.13
CA TYR A 63 12.97 -14.39 -10.26
C TYR A 63 13.09 -15.54 -11.26
N PRO A 64 14.00 -15.48 -12.27
CA PRO A 64 14.24 -16.61 -13.15
C PRO A 64 14.50 -17.89 -12.35
N LYS A 65 13.89 -19.03 -12.79
CA LYS A 65 13.95 -20.28 -12.02
C LYS A 65 15.23 -21.08 -12.23
N ASP A 66 15.82 -20.95 -13.42
CA ASP A 66 16.94 -21.74 -13.89
C ASP A 66 17.73 -21.03 -14.99
N ASN A 67 18.81 -21.63 -15.44
CA ASN A 67 19.68 -21.07 -16.48
C ASN A 67 18.96 -20.80 -17.80
N ILE A 68 17.93 -21.59 -18.15
CA ILE A 68 17.17 -21.40 -19.40
C ILE A 68 16.31 -20.14 -19.27
N SER A 69 15.65 -19.98 -18.15
CA SER A 69 14.87 -18.77 -17.86
C SER A 69 15.75 -17.51 -17.71
N GLU A 70 16.98 -17.64 -17.16
CA GLU A 70 17.96 -16.55 -17.12
C GLU A 70 18.44 -16.16 -18.53
N GLU A 71 18.66 -17.12 -19.41
CA GLU A 71 19.05 -16.85 -20.80
C GLU A 71 17.91 -16.14 -21.55
N LEU A 72 16.67 -16.56 -21.32
CA LEU A 72 15.49 -15.99 -21.99
C LEU A 72 15.11 -14.60 -21.48
N LEU A 73 15.19 -14.36 -20.17
CA LEU A 73 14.62 -13.19 -19.49
C LEU A 73 15.67 -12.24 -18.91
N GLY A 74 16.95 -12.66 -18.87
CA GLY A 74 18.00 -11.99 -18.13
C GLY A 74 18.03 -12.42 -16.67
N LYS A 75 19.10 -12.02 -15.95
CA LYS A 75 19.33 -12.38 -14.53
C LYS A 75 18.60 -11.48 -13.54
N GLN A 76 18.10 -10.33 -14.00
CA GLN A 76 17.43 -9.37 -13.15
C GLN A 76 15.99 -9.80 -12.86
N PRO A 77 15.44 -9.48 -11.67
CA PRO A 77 14.05 -9.77 -11.37
C PRO A 77 13.10 -8.97 -12.29
N LEU A 78 12.00 -9.59 -12.65
CA LEU A 78 10.89 -8.96 -13.36
C LEU A 78 9.87 -8.41 -12.35
N PHE A 79 9.21 -7.32 -12.71
CA PHE A 79 8.22 -6.66 -11.84
C PHE A 79 6.86 -6.56 -12.51
N GLY A 80 5.80 -6.55 -11.68
CA GLY A 80 4.44 -6.26 -12.09
C GLY A 80 3.94 -7.16 -13.22
N ASP A 81 3.42 -6.56 -14.27
CA ASP A 81 2.84 -7.27 -15.42
C ASP A 81 3.87 -8.16 -16.14
N MET A 82 5.13 -7.76 -16.17
CA MET A 82 6.19 -8.59 -16.77
C MET A 82 6.43 -9.86 -15.97
N ALA A 83 6.44 -9.79 -14.65
CA ALA A 83 6.52 -10.97 -13.78
C ALA A 83 5.30 -11.89 -13.98
N LEU A 84 4.09 -11.33 -14.02
CA LEU A 84 2.87 -12.08 -14.29
C LEU A 84 2.83 -12.72 -15.67
N LYS A 85 3.30 -12.02 -16.70
CA LYS A 85 3.39 -12.53 -18.07
C LYS A 85 4.30 -13.76 -18.16
N HIS A 86 5.43 -13.73 -17.46
CA HIS A 86 6.43 -14.79 -17.46
C HIS A 86 6.35 -15.74 -16.27
N ARG A 87 5.19 -15.79 -15.57
CA ARG A 87 5.00 -16.56 -14.32
C ARG A 87 5.33 -18.06 -14.39
N LEU A 88 5.39 -18.65 -15.58
CA LEU A 88 5.79 -20.04 -15.77
C LEU A 88 7.32 -20.24 -15.70
N SER A 89 8.07 -19.22 -16.11
CA SER A 89 9.54 -19.23 -16.18
C SER A 89 10.20 -18.56 -14.97
N VAL A 90 9.41 -17.93 -14.08
CA VAL A 90 9.93 -17.26 -12.89
C VAL A 90 9.35 -17.84 -11.62
N GLU A 91 10.09 -17.78 -10.52
CA GLU A 91 9.54 -17.88 -9.18
C GLU A 91 8.82 -16.57 -8.87
N LEU A 92 7.49 -16.61 -8.86
CA LEU A 92 6.66 -15.43 -8.66
C LEU A 92 6.43 -15.21 -7.16
N ILE A 93 6.86 -14.06 -6.64
CA ILE A 93 6.68 -13.65 -5.25
C ILE A 93 5.75 -12.47 -5.20
N ARG A 94 4.75 -12.54 -4.32
CA ARG A 94 3.91 -11.43 -3.88
C ARG A 94 4.39 -11.06 -2.47
N PRO A 95 5.19 -9.98 -2.31
CA PRO A 95 5.83 -9.72 -1.02
C PRO A 95 4.87 -9.25 0.07
N LEU A 96 3.68 -8.74 -0.28
CA LEU A 96 2.70 -8.22 0.66
C LEU A 96 1.44 -9.10 0.75
N ALA A 97 0.92 -9.21 1.97
CA ALA A 97 -0.42 -9.73 2.29
C ALA A 97 -1.03 -8.87 3.39
N HIS A 98 -2.33 -8.62 3.33
CA HIS A 98 -3.03 -7.74 4.27
C HIS A 98 -2.31 -6.40 4.49
N GLY A 99 -1.85 -5.79 3.37
CA GLY A 99 -1.15 -4.50 3.36
C GLY A 99 0.22 -4.47 4.07
N VAL A 100 0.73 -5.60 4.55
CA VAL A 100 2.02 -5.70 5.22
C VAL A 100 2.95 -6.70 4.53
N ILE A 101 4.27 -6.54 4.71
CA ILE A 101 5.24 -7.50 4.17
C ILE A 101 5.02 -8.86 4.84
N GLN A 102 4.89 -9.90 4.04
CA GLN A 102 4.65 -11.26 4.51
C GLN A 102 5.78 -11.74 5.42
N THR A 103 5.39 -12.56 6.41
CA THR A 103 6.31 -13.21 7.34
C THR A 103 6.14 -14.74 7.29
N GLY A 104 7.18 -15.47 7.66
CA GLY A 104 7.20 -16.93 7.66
C GLY A 104 8.47 -17.46 8.31
N SER A 105 9.10 -18.50 7.78
CA SER A 105 10.42 -18.92 8.23
C SER A 105 11.47 -17.82 8.00
N LYS A 106 12.64 -17.92 8.66
CA LYS A 106 13.72 -16.93 8.50
C LYS A 106 14.13 -16.74 7.02
N GLU A 107 14.16 -17.79 6.25
CA GLU A 107 14.47 -17.76 4.81
C GLU A 107 13.36 -17.03 4.02
N GLN A 108 12.09 -17.36 4.29
CA GLN A 108 10.95 -16.71 3.67
C GLN A 108 10.89 -15.22 4.00
N ASN A 109 11.17 -14.84 5.27
CA ASN A 109 11.22 -13.42 5.68
C ASN A 109 12.25 -12.65 4.87
N ASN A 110 13.46 -13.20 4.70
CA ASN A 110 14.50 -12.56 3.90
C ASN A 110 14.06 -12.41 2.43
N LYS A 111 13.38 -13.41 1.88
CA LYS A 111 12.88 -13.41 0.51
C LYS A 111 11.80 -12.36 0.29
N TYR A 112 10.80 -12.29 1.18
CA TYR A 112 9.75 -11.28 1.12
C TYR A 112 10.29 -9.87 1.31
N LEU A 113 11.19 -9.66 2.28
CA LEU A 113 11.82 -8.36 2.50
C LEU A 113 12.67 -7.94 1.30
N THR A 114 13.44 -8.86 0.72
CA THR A 114 14.24 -8.59 -0.48
C THR A 114 13.35 -8.21 -1.66
N ALA A 115 12.28 -8.97 -1.90
CA ALA A 115 11.32 -8.68 -2.96
C ALA A 115 10.62 -7.33 -2.75
N ALA A 116 10.21 -7.01 -1.52
CA ALA A 116 9.62 -5.71 -1.18
C ALA A 116 10.61 -4.56 -1.43
N LYS A 117 11.86 -4.71 -1.01
CA LYS A 117 12.93 -3.72 -1.24
C LYS A 117 13.18 -3.46 -2.72
N GLN A 118 13.21 -4.53 -3.52
CA GLN A 118 13.38 -4.42 -4.98
C GLN A 118 12.16 -3.78 -5.64
N LEU A 119 10.96 -4.06 -5.16
CA LEU A 119 9.73 -3.42 -5.64
C LEU A 119 9.73 -1.91 -5.34
N VAL A 120 10.11 -1.49 -4.12
CA VAL A 120 10.24 -0.07 -3.76
C VAL A 120 11.27 0.62 -4.66
N ARG A 121 12.42 -0.04 -4.92
CA ARG A 121 13.42 0.46 -5.86
C ARG A 121 12.86 0.62 -7.27
N HIS A 122 12.11 -0.38 -7.76
CA HIS A 122 11.49 -0.33 -9.08
C HIS A 122 10.46 0.81 -9.19
N LEU A 123 9.65 1.04 -8.15
CA LEU A 123 8.73 2.18 -8.10
C LEU A 123 9.49 3.52 -8.14
N LEU A 124 10.63 3.61 -7.43
CA LEU A 124 11.45 4.81 -7.47
C LEU A 124 12.08 5.04 -8.84
N GLU A 125 12.54 3.97 -9.53
CA GLU A 125 13.02 4.06 -10.90
C GLU A 125 11.95 4.62 -11.86
N LYS A 126 10.66 4.30 -11.62
CA LYS A 126 9.53 4.91 -12.35
C LYS A 126 9.38 6.41 -12.09
N ALA A 127 9.72 6.86 -10.89
CA ALA A 127 9.75 8.28 -10.54
C ALA A 127 10.95 9.03 -11.16
N ARG A 128 11.91 8.33 -11.76
CA ARG A 128 13.07 8.86 -12.50
C ARG A 128 13.83 9.95 -11.71
N PRO A 129 14.40 9.65 -10.55
CA PRO A 129 15.29 10.58 -9.85
C PRO A 129 16.52 10.89 -10.72
N LYS A 130 17.04 12.11 -10.63
CA LYS A 130 18.31 12.45 -11.26
C LYS A 130 19.45 11.81 -10.47
N PRO A 131 20.64 11.56 -11.10
CA PRO A 131 21.82 11.13 -10.37
C PRO A 131 22.10 12.09 -9.19
N ASP A 132 22.47 11.52 -8.05
CA ASP A 132 22.78 12.22 -6.79
C ASP A 132 21.65 13.14 -6.25
N GLN A 133 20.42 13.02 -6.76
CA GLN A 133 19.28 13.75 -6.26
C GLN A 133 18.77 13.07 -4.98
N PRO A 134 18.73 13.79 -3.84
CA PRO A 134 18.11 13.26 -2.62
C PRO A 134 16.64 12.95 -2.83
N VAL A 135 16.19 11.79 -2.33
CA VAL A 135 14.80 11.33 -2.46
C VAL A 135 14.19 11.11 -1.08
N TYR A 136 13.15 11.88 -0.79
CA TYR A 136 12.40 11.80 0.46
C TYR A 136 11.01 11.25 0.19
N GLY A 137 10.61 10.21 0.95
CA GLY A 137 9.37 9.50 0.68
C GLY A 137 8.45 9.40 1.88
N VAL A 138 7.15 9.48 1.60
CA VAL A 138 6.08 9.08 2.52
C VAL A 138 5.45 7.82 1.96
N ILE A 139 5.34 6.76 2.79
CA ILE A 139 4.76 5.48 2.40
C ILE A 139 3.48 5.26 3.20
N GLY A 140 2.39 4.92 2.49
CA GLY A 140 1.15 4.46 3.09
C GLY A 140 1.31 3.05 3.68
N ALA A 141 0.64 2.81 4.80
CA ALA A 141 0.49 1.52 5.43
C ALA A 141 -0.94 1.36 5.97
N PRO A 142 -1.45 0.13 6.13
CA PRO A 142 -2.76 -0.09 6.72
C PRO A 142 -2.93 0.65 8.05
N ALA A 143 -4.14 1.13 8.31
CA ALA A 143 -4.46 2.00 9.44
C ALA A 143 -3.97 1.41 10.78
N ARG A 144 -4.20 0.12 11.00
CA ARG A 144 -3.78 -0.60 12.22
C ARG A 144 -2.51 -1.44 12.06
N ALA A 145 -1.66 -1.15 11.04
CA ALA A 145 -0.38 -1.85 10.90
C ALA A 145 0.46 -1.76 12.19
N SER A 146 0.99 -2.90 12.62
CA SER A 146 1.81 -2.96 13.84
C SER A 146 3.11 -2.17 13.71
N ILE A 147 3.71 -1.78 14.84
CA ILE A 147 5.04 -1.15 14.85
C ILE A 147 6.08 -2.04 14.15
N ALA A 148 5.99 -3.36 14.34
CA ALA A 148 6.88 -4.32 13.69
C ALA A 148 6.71 -4.27 12.15
N SER A 149 5.47 -4.28 11.65
CA SER A 149 5.17 -4.17 10.21
C SER A 149 5.68 -2.84 9.62
N LYS A 150 5.46 -1.73 10.32
CA LYS A 150 5.98 -0.41 9.90
C LYS A 150 7.51 -0.38 9.85
N ARG A 151 8.21 -1.02 10.80
CA ARG A 151 9.68 -1.16 10.77
C ARG A 151 10.15 -1.93 9.54
N VAL A 152 9.47 -3.02 9.19
CA VAL A 152 9.83 -3.81 8.00
C VAL A 152 9.64 -3.00 6.71
N LEU A 153 8.62 -2.13 6.63
CA LEU A 153 8.44 -1.19 5.52
C LEU A 153 9.58 -0.17 5.44
N ILE A 154 9.99 0.40 6.59
CA ILE A 154 11.16 1.30 6.67
C ILE A 154 12.41 0.57 6.20
N ASP A 155 12.62 -0.67 6.63
CA ASP A 155 13.78 -1.47 6.22
C ASP A 155 13.76 -1.80 4.71
N ALA A 156 12.58 -1.98 4.12
CA ALA A 156 12.43 -2.15 2.67
C ALA A 156 12.78 -0.86 1.91
N ALA A 157 12.47 0.31 2.46
CA ALA A 157 12.80 1.62 1.86
C ALA A 157 14.25 2.04 2.09
N ARG A 158 14.91 1.51 3.14
CA ARG A 158 16.28 1.90 3.52
C ARG A 158 17.30 1.59 2.43
N GLY A 159 18.11 2.61 2.10
CA GLY A 159 19.08 2.53 1.00
C GLY A 159 18.47 2.60 -0.40
N VAL A 160 17.16 2.92 -0.47
CA VAL A 160 16.44 3.27 -1.69
C VAL A 160 15.99 4.73 -1.60
N LEU A 161 15.45 5.12 -0.45
CA LEU A 161 15.12 6.51 -0.09
C LEU A 161 16.17 7.04 0.91
N ASP A 162 16.49 8.33 0.83
CA ASP A 162 17.38 9.00 1.78
C ASP A 162 16.71 9.24 3.14
N ALA A 163 15.40 9.48 3.13
CA ALA A 163 14.57 9.49 4.33
C ALA A 163 13.15 9.02 4.01
N VAL A 164 12.51 8.37 4.98
CA VAL A 164 11.16 7.82 4.83
C VAL A 164 10.31 8.04 6.07
N MET A 165 9.04 8.39 5.84
CA MET A 165 7.98 8.45 6.85
C MET A 165 6.86 7.47 6.49
N ILE A 166 6.27 6.83 7.49
CA ILE A 166 5.10 5.95 7.31
C ILE A 166 3.86 6.65 7.86
N VAL A 167 2.78 6.61 7.08
CA VAL A 167 1.45 7.14 7.45
C VAL A 167 0.38 6.07 7.23
N SER A 168 -0.82 6.24 7.80
CA SER A 168 -1.92 5.35 7.43
C SER A 168 -2.50 5.73 6.07
N GLU A 169 -2.88 4.71 5.28
CA GLU A 169 -3.42 4.88 3.93
C GLU A 169 -4.64 5.82 3.89
N PRO A 170 -5.70 5.60 4.72
CA PRO A 170 -6.86 6.49 4.68
C PRO A 170 -6.56 7.93 5.14
N PHE A 171 -5.59 8.11 6.07
CA PHE A 171 -5.15 9.46 6.44
C PHE A 171 -4.37 10.15 5.30
N ALA A 172 -3.55 9.42 4.57
CA ALA A 172 -2.89 9.96 3.38
C ALA A 172 -3.93 10.44 2.34
N VAL A 173 -4.97 9.64 2.08
CA VAL A 173 -6.09 10.02 1.21
C VAL A 173 -6.75 11.32 1.69
N ALA A 174 -7.14 11.38 2.96
CA ALA A 174 -7.76 12.54 3.57
C ALA A 174 -6.91 13.81 3.43
N TYR A 175 -5.61 13.67 3.71
CA TYR A 175 -4.65 14.76 3.60
C TYR A 175 -4.50 15.26 2.16
N GLY A 176 -4.52 14.34 1.20
CA GLY A 176 -4.50 14.66 -0.22
C GLY A 176 -5.68 15.51 -0.65
N LEU A 177 -6.85 15.18 -0.17
CA LEU A 177 -8.13 15.84 -0.44
C LEU A 177 -8.36 17.13 0.38
N GLU A 178 -7.51 17.42 1.38
CA GLU A 178 -7.70 18.51 2.36
C GLU A 178 -8.98 18.35 3.22
N ILE A 179 -9.42 17.12 3.43
CA ILE A 179 -10.59 16.79 4.23
C ILE A 179 -10.09 16.16 5.54
N LEU A 180 -9.78 17.01 6.53
CA LEU A 180 -9.12 16.59 7.76
C LEU A 180 -10.03 16.68 8.99
N ASP A 181 -11.29 17.09 8.82
CA ASP A 181 -12.25 17.24 9.90
C ASP A 181 -13.64 16.77 9.46
N GLN A 182 -14.41 16.24 10.42
CA GLN A 182 -15.79 15.79 10.25
C GLN A 182 -16.00 14.90 9.01
N ALA A 183 -15.14 13.94 8.83
CA ALA A 183 -15.19 13.01 7.71
C ALA A 183 -14.77 11.58 8.11
N LEU A 184 -15.19 10.63 7.30
CA LEU A 184 -14.77 9.24 7.38
C LEU A 184 -14.19 8.81 6.03
N VAL A 185 -12.94 8.39 5.98
CA VAL A 185 -12.32 7.83 4.79
C VAL A 185 -12.26 6.31 4.90
N ILE A 186 -12.65 5.64 3.82
CA ILE A 186 -12.62 4.17 3.67
C ILE A 186 -11.74 3.86 2.46
N ASP A 187 -10.58 3.29 2.71
CA ASP A 187 -9.68 2.79 1.66
C ASP A 187 -9.90 1.30 1.46
N ILE A 188 -10.37 0.92 0.28
CA ILE A 188 -10.71 -0.47 -0.06
C ILE A 188 -9.61 -1.05 -0.95
N GLY A 189 -8.63 -1.68 -0.31
CA GLY A 189 -7.52 -2.35 -0.96
C GLY A 189 -7.81 -3.78 -1.38
N ALA A 190 -6.75 -4.49 -1.79
CA ALA A 190 -6.84 -5.92 -2.07
C ALA A 190 -6.73 -6.76 -0.79
N GLY A 191 -5.86 -6.37 0.13
CA GLY A 191 -5.57 -7.11 1.36
C GLY A 191 -6.34 -6.64 2.58
N THR A 192 -6.71 -5.36 2.62
CA THR A 192 -7.41 -4.72 3.74
C THR A 192 -8.46 -3.74 3.27
N VAL A 193 -9.45 -3.48 4.12
CA VAL A 193 -10.29 -2.28 4.08
C VAL A 193 -9.94 -1.46 5.32
N ASP A 194 -9.45 -0.26 5.11
CA ASP A 194 -8.99 0.62 6.18
C ASP A 194 -9.91 1.81 6.32
N LEU A 195 -10.47 2.00 7.51
CA LEU A 195 -11.36 3.11 7.84
C LEU A 195 -10.63 4.07 8.79
N CYS A 196 -10.80 5.36 8.57
CA CYS A 196 -10.26 6.41 9.44
C CYS A 196 -11.26 7.54 9.59
N ARG A 197 -11.64 7.84 10.83
CA ARG A 197 -12.41 9.05 11.17
C ARG A 197 -11.46 10.23 11.34
N LEU A 198 -11.91 11.41 10.95
CA LEU A 198 -11.13 12.65 10.96
C LEU A 198 -11.87 13.73 11.76
N HIS A 199 -11.18 14.34 12.73
CA HIS A 199 -11.75 15.31 13.65
C HIS A 199 -10.79 16.49 13.94
N GLY A 200 -10.03 16.91 12.92
CA GLY A 200 -9.14 18.09 13.00
C GLY A 200 -7.79 17.84 13.66
N THR A 201 -7.50 16.59 14.08
CA THR A 201 -6.20 16.21 14.65
C THR A 201 -5.59 15.01 13.91
N LEU A 202 -4.35 14.66 14.24
CA LEU A 202 -3.76 13.40 13.74
C LEU A 202 -4.54 12.20 14.29
N PRO A 203 -4.98 11.27 13.43
CA PRO A 203 -5.74 10.11 13.87
C PRO A 203 -4.93 9.22 14.82
N GLU A 204 -5.55 8.85 15.92
CA GLU A 204 -5.04 7.87 16.87
C GLU A 204 -5.51 6.45 16.50
N LYS A 205 -5.08 5.46 17.29
CA LYS A 205 -5.46 4.06 17.04
C LYS A 205 -6.97 3.83 17.12
N GLN A 206 -7.66 4.55 17.99
CA GLN A 206 -9.12 4.47 18.19
C GLN A 206 -9.91 5.10 17.05
N ASP A 207 -9.29 5.97 16.26
CA ASP A 207 -9.91 6.64 15.11
C ASP A 207 -9.87 5.77 13.84
N GLN A 208 -9.33 4.57 13.93
CA GLN A 208 -9.00 3.75 12.77
C GLN A 208 -9.45 2.30 12.97
N ILE A 209 -9.98 1.68 11.92
CA ILE A 209 -10.32 0.25 11.86
C ILE A 209 -9.69 -0.33 10.60
N THR A 210 -9.17 -1.55 10.70
CA THR A 210 -8.69 -2.35 9.57
C THR A 210 -9.47 -3.65 9.52
N LEU A 211 -10.05 -3.98 8.37
CA LEU A 211 -10.74 -5.23 8.08
C LEU A 211 -9.91 -6.06 7.10
N ASP A 212 -9.81 -7.36 7.35
CA ASP A 212 -9.12 -8.32 6.47
C ASP A 212 -10.00 -8.80 5.30
N GLU A 213 -11.32 -8.60 5.38
CA GLU A 213 -12.26 -8.93 4.32
C GLU A 213 -12.25 -7.82 3.25
N ALA A 214 -11.34 -7.95 2.28
CA ALA A 214 -11.08 -6.97 1.24
C ALA A 214 -11.10 -7.62 -0.17
N GLY A 215 -10.41 -7.03 -1.14
CA GLY A 215 -10.43 -7.50 -2.52
C GLY A 215 -10.00 -8.97 -2.73
N ASP A 216 -9.02 -9.47 -1.98
CA ASP A 216 -8.58 -10.87 -2.05
C ASP A 216 -9.62 -11.84 -1.46
N PHE A 217 -10.33 -11.42 -0.40
CA PHE A 217 -11.45 -12.17 0.15
C PHE A 217 -12.59 -12.32 -0.88
N VAL A 218 -12.90 -11.25 -1.62
CA VAL A 218 -13.88 -11.30 -2.74
C VAL A 218 -13.41 -12.26 -3.82
N ASP A 219 -12.13 -12.24 -4.20
CA ASP A 219 -11.56 -13.15 -5.21
C ASP A 219 -11.68 -14.62 -4.80
N ASP A 220 -11.40 -14.94 -3.54
CA ASP A 220 -11.53 -16.30 -2.98
C ASP A 220 -12.99 -16.76 -2.95
N LYS A 221 -13.89 -15.90 -2.46
CA LYS A 221 -15.33 -16.16 -2.41
C LYS A 221 -15.90 -16.41 -3.81
N LEU A 222 -15.59 -15.55 -4.77
CA LEU A 222 -16.01 -15.71 -6.17
C LEU A 222 -15.45 -17.00 -6.76
N SER A 223 -14.18 -17.33 -6.51
CA SER A 223 -13.56 -18.58 -6.96
C SER A 223 -14.29 -19.81 -6.42
N LYS A 224 -14.63 -19.82 -5.12
CA LYS A 224 -15.38 -20.90 -4.47
C LYS A 224 -16.79 -21.05 -5.06
N MET A 225 -17.49 -19.95 -5.28
CA MET A 225 -18.84 -19.95 -5.85
C MET A 225 -18.85 -20.47 -7.29
N ILE A 226 -17.92 -20.01 -8.14
CA ILE A 226 -17.80 -20.48 -9.53
C ILE A 226 -17.44 -21.97 -9.58
N ARG A 227 -16.51 -22.45 -8.73
CA ARG A 227 -16.18 -23.88 -8.66
C ARG A 227 -17.38 -24.75 -8.23
N LYS A 228 -18.17 -24.24 -7.29
CA LYS A 228 -19.40 -24.95 -6.84
C LYS A 228 -20.42 -25.06 -7.96
N LYS A 229 -20.66 -23.98 -8.71
CA LYS A 229 -21.64 -23.92 -9.80
C LYS A 229 -21.14 -24.62 -11.07
N TYR A 230 -19.85 -24.51 -11.36
CA TYR A 230 -19.21 -25.01 -12.58
C TYR A 230 -17.96 -25.85 -12.27
N PRO A 231 -18.12 -27.08 -11.76
CA PRO A 231 -17.00 -27.90 -11.27
C PRO A 231 -15.92 -28.22 -12.32
N ASN A 232 -16.30 -28.19 -13.60
CA ASN A 232 -15.40 -28.51 -14.72
C ASN A 232 -14.68 -27.27 -15.31
N ALA A 233 -15.00 -26.07 -14.85
CA ALA A 233 -14.36 -24.84 -15.32
C ALA A 233 -12.93 -24.73 -14.73
N GLN A 234 -11.95 -24.49 -15.62
CA GLN A 234 -10.56 -24.33 -15.23
C GLN A 234 -10.19 -22.85 -15.22
N PHE A 235 -9.76 -22.34 -14.07
CA PHE A 235 -9.36 -20.95 -13.93
C PHE A 235 -8.32 -20.79 -12.80
N THR A 236 -7.60 -19.69 -12.84
CA THR A 236 -6.66 -19.26 -11.79
C THR A 236 -7.28 -18.10 -10.99
N VAL A 237 -6.78 -17.88 -9.77
CA VAL A 237 -7.20 -16.73 -8.95
C VAL A 237 -6.95 -15.40 -9.70
N ASN A 238 -5.85 -15.30 -10.46
CA ASN A 238 -5.58 -14.09 -11.26
C ASN A 238 -6.63 -13.84 -12.37
N MET A 239 -7.20 -14.89 -12.97
CA MET A 239 -8.33 -14.74 -13.91
C MET A 239 -9.57 -14.20 -13.20
N ILE A 240 -9.87 -14.73 -12.02
CA ILE A 240 -11.01 -14.28 -11.18
C ILE A 240 -10.83 -12.82 -10.77
N ARG A 241 -9.62 -12.45 -10.31
CA ARG A 241 -9.28 -11.06 -9.95
C ARG A 241 -9.54 -10.12 -11.12
N LYS A 242 -9.03 -10.43 -12.30
CA LYS A 242 -9.25 -9.60 -13.50
C LYS A 242 -10.74 -9.46 -13.87
N LEU A 243 -11.53 -10.51 -13.66
CA LEU A 243 -13.00 -10.44 -13.87
C LEU A 243 -13.65 -9.50 -12.86
N LYS A 244 -13.28 -9.60 -11.58
CA LYS A 244 -13.77 -8.70 -10.53
C LYS A 244 -13.35 -7.25 -10.80
N GLU A 245 -12.09 -7.00 -11.12
CA GLU A 245 -11.59 -5.65 -11.41
C GLU A 245 -12.29 -5.01 -12.62
N ARG A 246 -12.63 -5.82 -13.63
CA ARG A 246 -13.27 -5.33 -14.84
C ARG A 246 -14.78 -5.16 -14.72
N TYR A 247 -15.45 -6.04 -13.99
CA TYR A 247 -16.90 -6.16 -13.99
C TYR A 247 -17.52 -6.11 -12.60
N GLY A 248 -16.76 -5.85 -11.54
CA GLY A 248 -17.24 -5.84 -10.16
C GLY A 248 -18.38 -4.87 -9.94
N PHE A 249 -19.48 -5.36 -9.38
CA PHE A 249 -20.67 -4.57 -9.10
C PHE A 249 -21.45 -5.13 -7.91
N VAL A 250 -22.25 -4.25 -7.29
CA VAL A 250 -23.11 -4.58 -6.16
C VAL A 250 -24.57 -4.18 -6.37
N SER A 251 -24.90 -3.46 -7.43
CA SER A 251 -26.26 -3.02 -7.76
C SER A 251 -27.22 -4.19 -8.02
N LYS A 252 -28.52 -3.94 -7.86
CA LYS A 252 -29.59 -4.94 -8.12
C LYS A 252 -29.77 -5.22 -9.60
N SER A 253 -29.56 -4.23 -10.46
CA SER A 253 -29.64 -4.34 -11.93
C SER A 253 -28.23 -4.30 -12.51
N SER A 254 -27.91 -5.26 -13.37
CA SER A 254 -26.71 -5.25 -14.19
C SER A 254 -26.97 -6.06 -15.45
N ASP A 255 -26.20 -5.76 -16.48
CA ASP A 255 -26.11 -6.63 -17.65
C ASP A 255 -25.57 -8.01 -17.23
N ARG A 256 -25.93 -9.01 -18.04
CA ARG A 256 -25.43 -10.36 -17.85
C ARG A 256 -23.92 -10.42 -18.04
N ILE A 257 -23.19 -10.85 -17.02
CA ILE A 257 -21.74 -10.98 -17.05
C ILE A 257 -21.36 -12.42 -17.42
N THR A 258 -20.85 -12.59 -18.63
CA THR A 258 -20.37 -13.90 -19.11
C THR A 258 -18.86 -13.89 -19.27
N THR A 259 -18.24 -15.04 -19.11
CA THR A 259 -16.79 -15.25 -19.30
C THR A 259 -16.50 -16.61 -19.89
N LYS A 260 -15.34 -16.76 -20.54
CA LYS A 260 -14.90 -18.04 -21.10
C LYS A 260 -13.83 -18.67 -20.21
N PHE A 261 -14.12 -19.88 -19.72
CA PHE A 261 -13.13 -20.73 -19.05
C PHE A 261 -12.86 -22.00 -19.86
N PRO A 262 -11.62 -22.54 -19.84
CA PRO A 262 -11.35 -23.86 -20.40
C PRO A 262 -12.11 -24.97 -19.67
N VAL A 263 -12.63 -25.91 -20.43
CA VAL A 263 -13.15 -27.20 -19.95
C VAL A 263 -12.52 -28.26 -20.81
N LYS A 264 -11.65 -29.09 -20.23
CA LYS A 264 -10.86 -30.08 -20.98
C LYS A 264 -10.14 -29.47 -22.20
N GLY A 265 -9.52 -28.29 -22.02
CA GLY A 265 -8.78 -27.55 -23.04
C GLY A 265 -9.65 -26.77 -24.06
N ARG A 266 -10.97 -26.85 -23.99
CA ARG A 266 -11.88 -26.12 -24.89
C ARG A 266 -12.55 -24.95 -24.17
N PRO A 267 -12.56 -23.73 -24.75
CA PRO A 267 -13.22 -22.58 -24.15
C PRO A 267 -14.74 -22.80 -24.14
N LYS A 268 -15.36 -22.63 -22.96
CA LYS A 268 -16.81 -22.61 -22.78
C LYS A 268 -17.22 -21.32 -22.11
N GLU A 269 -18.38 -20.83 -22.43
CA GLU A 269 -18.96 -19.61 -21.85
C GLU A 269 -19.77 -19.95 -20.59
N PHE A 270 -19.63 -19.09 -19.57
CA PHE A 270 -20.27 -19.24 -18.27
C PHE A 270 -20.84 -17.91 -17.82
N ASP A 271 -22.06 -17.95 -17.29
CA ASP A 271 -22.70 -16.80 -16.64
C ASP A 271 -22.31 -16.79 -15.17
N ILE A 272 -21.61 -15.72 -14.77
CA ILE A 272 -21.10 -15.53 -13.40
C ILE A 272 -21.74 -14.31 -12.71
N THR A 273 -22.83 -13.79 -13.25
CA THR A 273 -23.47 -12.53 -12.82
C THR A 273 -23.79 -12.54 -11.33
N ASP A 274 -24.53 -13.56 -10.87
CA ASP A 274 -24.97 -13.66 -9.47
C ASP A 274 -23.80 -13.96 -8.51
N GLU A 275 -22.87 -14.80 -8.95
CA GLU A 275 -21.67 -15.13 -8.18
C GLU A 275 -20.81 -13.88 -7.96
N LEU A 276 -20.59 -13.08 -9.00
CA LEU A 276 -19.81 -11.86 -8.95
C LEU A 276 -20.47 -10.83 -8.03
N ARG A 277 -21.75 -10.56 -8.22
CA ARG A 277 -22.51 -9.65 -7.35
C ARG A 277 -22.48 -10.08 -5.89
N THR A 278 -22.75 -11.36 -5.62
CA THR A 278 -22.79 -11.89 -4.26
C THR A 278 -21.41 -11.82 -3.59
N ALA A 279 -20.35 -12.12 -4.33
CA ALA A 279 -18.98 -12.00 -3.82
C ALA A 279 -18.63 -10.55 -3.53
N CYS A 280 -18.93 -9.60 -4.44
CA CYS A 280 -18.65 -8.17 -4.23
C CYS A 280 -19.43 -7.59 -3.04
N LYS A 281 -20.71 -7.98 -2.86
CA LYS A 281 -21.52 -7.53 -1.72
C LYS A 281 -20.99 -7.99 -0.37
N SER A 282 -20.19 -9.04 -0.33
CA SER A 282 -19.83 -9.68 0.95
C SER A 282 -18.94 -8.85 1.87
N ILE A 283 -18.27 -7.81 1.37
CA ILE A 283 -17.46 -6.91 2.20
C ILE A 283 -18.27 -5.75 2.79
N VAL A 284 -19.49 -5.51 2.31
CA VAL A 284 -20.29 -4.34 2.72
C VAL A 284 -20.75 -4.40 4.17
N PRO A 285 -21.25 -5.53 4.72
CA PRO A 285 -21.69 -5.58 6.11
C PRO A 285 -20.59 -5.15 7.09
N GLY A 286 -19.39 -5.71 7.00
CA GLY A 286 -18.26 -5.35 7.87
C GLY A 286 -17.86 -3.88 7.77
N MET A 287 -17.96 -3.28 6.57
CA MET A 287 -17.73 -1.82 6.40
C MET A 287 -18.80 -1.00 7.12
N VAL A 288 -20.10 -1.36 6.99
CA VAL A 288 -21.20 -0.63 7.62
C VAL A 288 -21.12 -0.74 9.14
N ASP A 289 -20.82 -1.93 9.68
CA ASP A 289 -20.60 -2.12 11.11
C ASP A 289 -19.44 -1.23 11.63
N SER A 290 -18.35 -1.15 10.87
CA SER A 290 -17.20 -0.29 11.21
C SER A 290 -17.52 1.20 11.10
N ILE A 291 -18.33 1.61 10.12
CA ILE A 291 -18.85 2.97 10.02
C ILE A 291 -19.64 3.32 11.29
N ALA A 292 -20.57 2.43 11.69
CA ALA A 292 -21.37 2.63 12.89
C ALA A 292 -20.51 2.75 14.16
N GLU A 293 -19.50 1.85 14.32
CA GLU A 293 -18.55 1.87 15.44
C GLU A 293 -17.80 3.22 15.51
N LEU A 294 -17.22 3.68 14.40
CA LEU A 294 -16.48 4.93 14.37
C LEU A 294 -17.36 6.15 14.60
N ILE A 295 -18.56 6.20 14.02
CA ILE A 295 -19.51 7.31 14.21
C ILE A 295 -19.97 7.40 15.67
N ALA A 296 -20.25 6.25 16.30
CA ALA A 296 -20.71 6.21 17.69
C ALA A 296 -19.69 6.79 18.71
N THR A 297 -18.43 6.91 18.32
CA THR A 297 -17.38 7.51 19.16
C THR A 297 -17.31 9.04 19.08
N TYR A 298 -18.08 9.68 18.16
CA TYR A 298 -18.20 11.14 18.12
C TYR A 298 -19.29 11.66 19.06
N ASP A 299 -19.14 12.90 19.48
CA ASP A 299 -20.24 13.60 20.15
C ASP A 299 -21.47 13.62 19.24
N PRO A 300 -22.67 13.38 19.78
CA PRO A 300 -23.89 13.21 18.99
C PRO A 300 -24.16 14.34 17.98
N GLU A 301 -23.79 15.56 18.33
CA GLU A 301 -23.97 16.76 17.49
C GLU A 301 -23.12 16.78 16.22
N PHE A 302 -22.05 15.98 16.14
CA PHE A 302 -21.18 15.88 14.94
C PHE A 302 -21.48 14.64 14.09
N GLN A 303 -22.23 13.66 14.59
CA GLN A 303 -22.43 12.38 13.92
C GLN A 303 -23.13 12.52 12.56
N GLU A 304 -24.06 13.45 12.41
CA GLU A 304 -24.74 13.71 11.13
C GLU A 304 -23.77 14.24 10.08
N ASN A 305 -22.90 15.18 10.45
CA ASN A 305 -21.90 15.75 9.54
C ASN A 305 -20.95 14.67 9.01
N ILE A 306 -20.51 13.76 9.89
CA ILE A 306 -19.60 12.66 9.52
C ILE A 306 -20.30 11.66 8.62
N ARG A 307 -21.54 11.26 8.93
CA ARG A 307 -22.34 10.38 8.05
C ARG A 307 -22.53 11.00 6.67
N SER A 308 -22.64 12.31 6.58
CA SER A 308 -22.82 13.04 5.34
C SER A 308 -21.50 13.24 4.55
N ASN A 309 -20.36 12.80 5.11
CA ASN A 309 -19.03 12.99 4.50
C ASN A 309 -18.20 11.70 4.57
N VAL A 310 -18.74 10.62 4.00
CA VAL A 310 -18.04 9.34 3.86
C VAL A 310 -17.37 9.26 2.49
N ILE A 311 -16.07 9.00 2.46
CA ILE A 311 -15.23 9.06 1.27
C ILE A 311 -14.65 7.66 0.99
N LEU A 312 -14.88 7.14 -0.22
CA LEU A 312 -14.32 5.87 -0.68
C LEU A 312 -13.09 6.08 -1.54
N ALA A 313 -12.01 5.39 -1.19
CA ALA A 313 -10.75 5.32 -1.93
C ALA A 313 -10.34 3.87 -2.18
N GLY A 314 -9.17 3.68 -2.80
CA GLY A 314 -8.63 2.38 -3.15
C GLY A 314 -9.31 1.70 -4.33
N GLY A 315 -8.67 0.66 -4.85
CA GLY A 315 -9.13 -0.05 -6.06
C GLY A 315 -10.53 -0.67 -5.92
N GLY A 316 -10.89 -1.14 -4.73
CA GLY A 316 -12.19 -1.75 -4.45
C GLY A 316 -13.35 -0.76 -4.48
N SER A 317 -13.10 0.53 -4.28
CA SER A 317 -14.14 1.57 -4.37
C SER A 317 -14.74 1.72 -5.77
N GLN A 318 -14.09 1.16 -6.79
CA GLN A 318 -14.53 1.21 -8.18
C GLN A 318 -15.68 0.23 -8.49
N MET A 319 -16.09 -0.64 -7.57
CA MET A 319 -17.25 -1.52 -7.77
C MET A 319 -18.51 -0.71 -8.05
N THR A 320 -19.16 -1.01 -9.18
CA THR A 320 -20.36 -0.28 -9.62
C THR A 320 -21.50 -0.42 -8.61
N GLY A 321 -22.05 0.73 -8.17
CA GLY A 321 -23.15 0.81 -7.22
C GLY A 321 -22.73 0.66 -5.75
N LEU A 322 -21.42 0.67 -5.44
CA LEU A 322 -20.95 0.52 -4.07
C LEU A 322 -21.31 1.71 -3.17
N PRO A 323 -21.14 2.98 -3.60
CA PRO A 323 -21.60 4.12 -2.81
C PRO A 323 -23.08 4.03 -2.43
N ASP A 324 -23.93 3.77 -3.44
CA ASP A 324 -25.39 3.69 -3.24
C ASP A 324 -25.78 2.56 -2.26
N LEU A 325 -25.11 1.41 -2.36
CA LEU A 325 -25.37 0.28 -1.45
C LEU A 325 -24.96 0.57 -0.01
N ILE A 326 -23.85 1.29 0.20
CA ILE A 326 -23.44 1.72 1.54
C ILE A 326 -24.41 2.78 2.08
N GLU A 327 -24.85 3.76 1.26
CA GLU A 327 -25.87 4.74 1.64
C GLU A 327 -27.19 4.06 2.02
N GLU A 328 -27.65 3.04 1.22
CA GLU A 328 -28.85 2.22 1.54
C GLU A 328 -28.70 1.54 2.91
N ALA A 329 -27.51 0.95 3.18
CA ALA A 329 -27.26 0.29 4.46
C ALA A 329 -27.12 1.27 5.65
N MET A 330 -26.64 2.47 5.41
CA MET A 330 -26.53 3.53 6.45
C MET A 330 -27.89 4.13 6.83
N THR A 331 -28.98 3.80 6.13
CA THR A 331 -30.31 4.30 6.46
C THR A 331 -30.71 3.99 7.91
N GLU A 332 -30.33 2.81 8.40
CA GLU A 332 -30.57 2.40 9.81
C GLU A 332 -29.72 3.21 10.83
N LEU A 333 -28.65 3.83 10.36
CA LEU A 333 -27.78 4.71 11.17
C LEU A 333 -28.21 6.18 11.15
N GLY A 334 -29.36 6.50 10.51
CA GLY A 334 -29.86 7.86 10.32
C GLY A 334 -29.50 8.45 8.96
N GLY A 335 -29.11 7.61 7.98
CA GLY A 335 -28.69 8.01 6.63
C GLY A 335 -27.27 8.52 6.55
N GLY A 336 -26.86 8.95 5.36
CA GLY A 336 -25.54 9.50 5.10
C GLY A 336 -25.27 9.73 3.63
N LYS A 337 -24.10 10.27 3.30
CA LYS A 337 -23.64 10.51 1.94
C LYS A 337 -22.27 9.86 1.73
N VAL A 338 -22.16 9.08 0.66
CA VAL A 338 -20.96 8.34 0.29
C VAL A 338 -20.45 8.80 -1.06
N THR A 339 -19.23 9.29 -1.12
CA THR A 339 -18.61 9.74 -2.37
C THR A 339 -17.34 8.96 -2.65
N ARG A 340 -17.08 8.68 -3.93
CA ARG A 340 -15.82 8.06 -4.35
C ARG A 340 -14.87 9.12 -4.86
N VAL A 341 -13.58 9.00 -4.53
CA VAL A 341 -12.53 9.86 -5.10
C VAL A 341 -12.37 9.64 -6.61
N ASP A 342 -11.93 10.67 -7.33
CA ASP A 342 -11.81 10.61 -8.79
C ASP A 342 -10.72 9.62 -9.26
N GLU A 343 -9.57 9.58 -8.57
CA GLU A 343 -8.43 8.72 -8.92
C GLU A 343 -8.12 7.71 -7.79
N PRO A 344 -8.95 6.68 -7.57
CA PRO A 344 -8.85 5.81 -6.40
C PRO A 344 -7.50 5.10 -6.26
N LEU A 345 -6.84 4.75 -7.37
CA LEU A 345 -5.53 4.07 -7.37
C LEU A 345 -4.35 4.98 -7.02
N PHE A 346 -4.53 6.29 -7.12
CA PHE A 346 -3.50 7.27 -6.80
C PHE A 346 -3.82 8.10 -5.55
N ALA A 347 -4.99 7.96 -4.96
CA ALA A 347 -5.42 8.78 -3.84
C ALA A 347 -4.44 8.72 -2.67
N GLY A 348 -4.02 7.50 -2.28
CA GLY A 348 -3.02 7.28 -1.23
C GLY A 348 -1.65 7.88 -1.57
N SER A 349 -1.10 7.56 -2.75
CA SER A 349 0.22 8.08 -3.16
C SER A 349 0.24 9.58 -3.42
N ASN A 350 -0.86 10.16 -3.95
CA ASN A 350 -0.98 11.62 -4.13
C ASN A 350 -1.01 12.33 -2.76
N GLY A 351 -1.76 11.81 -1.80
CA GLY A 351 -1.82 12.35 -0.45
C GLY A 351 -0.47 12.24 0.27
N ALA A 352 0.17 11.08 0.18
CA ALA A 352 1.52 10.86 0.69
C ALA A 352 2.54 11.82 0.07
N LEU A 353 2.48 12.08 -1.25
CA LEU A 353 3.32 13.06 -1.93
C LEU A 353 3.06 14.48 -1.42
N LYS A 354 1.80 14.86 -1.22
CA LYS A 354 1.44 16.18 -0.67
C LYS A 354 2.04 16.38 0.71
N MET A 355 1.93 15.36 1.59
CA MET A 355 2.58 15.38 2.90
C MET A 355 4.11 15.50 2.77
N ALA A 356 4.74 14.73 1.88
CA ALA A 356 6.17 14.78 1.66
C ALA A 356 6.65 16.18 1.26
N LYS A 357 5.92 16.86 0.37
CA LYS A 357 6.22 18.21 -0.09
C LYS A 357 6.01 19.28 0.97
N GLN A 358 5.01 19.11 1.86
CA GLN A 358 4.69 20.11 2.89
C GLN A 358 5.55 19.98 4.13
N MET A 359 6.11 18.78 4.39
CA MET A 359 6.97 18.55 5.54
C MET A 359 8.19 19.48 5.53
N PRO A 360 8.48 20.19 6.64
CA PRO A 360 9.68 21.03 6.76
C PRO A 360 10.97 20.21 6.64
N MET A 361 12.01 20.77 6.01
CA MET A 361 13.27 20.06 5.74
C MET A 361 13.99 19.55 7.00
N HIS A 362 13.85 20.24 8.14
CA HIS A 362 14.47 19.79 9.38
C HIS A 362 13.89 18.44 9.89
N PHE A 363 12.60 18.11 9.60
CA PHE A 363 12.06 16.80 9.91
C PHE A 363 12.67 15.70 9.03
N TRP A 364 12.88 15.96 7.75
CA TRP A 364 13.59 15.04 6.87
C TRP A 364 15.00 14.76 7.36
N GLN A 365 15.70 15.78 7.88
CA GLN A 365 17.02 15.63 8.48
C GLN A 365 17.06 14.75 9.73
N MET A 366 15.95 14.70 10.50
CA MET A 366 15.83 13.82 11.66
C MET A 366 15.51 12.37 11.28
N LEU A 367 14.95 12.14 10.10
CA LEU A 367 14.55 10.82 9.61
C LEU A 367 15.63 10.13 8.75
N ALA A 368 16.62 10.88 8.25
CA ALA A 368 17.78 10.40 7.46
C ALA A 368 18.92 9.82 8.37
#